data_02e17edfbe178e350d057052ced516bd
#
_entry.id   02e17edfbe178e350d057052ced516bd
#
_cell.length_a   1.000
_cell.length_b   1.000
_cell.length_c   1.000
_cell.angle_alpha   90.00
_cell.angle_beta   90.00
_cell.angle_gamma   90.00
#
_symmetry.space_group_name_H-M   'P 1'
#
loop_
_entity.id
_entity.type
_entity.pdbx_description
1 polymer ?
#
loop_
_entity_poly.entity_id
_entity_poly.type
_entity_poly.pdbx_seq_one_letter_code
_entity_poly.pdbx_strand_id
1 'polypeptide(L)'
;MMPGKKIEHPGKLFVRLMKYVLKNYTFSSVVVVVCIIVSVLANVQGTMFIRSLIDDFIEPMLKTSKTDFGPLAHKILQIACFYLIGVAASYIYNRVMVNVTQGTLRNLRNDMFHKMELLPIRYFDTHSHGDIMSMYTNDIDTLRQMISQSIPQTINSAITIVSVFVCMVVLSIPLTVVTLLMVGISIFMTKKLAGLSGRYFAAQQRDIGSVNGFIEEMMSGQKVVKVFCHEEEAIEEFDKRNEKLFDSANNANKFANILMPINAQIGNVSYVLCSIVGGLMALKGGFSLTIGKLVSFLTFNKSFNMPINQISQQINAIVMALAGAERIFALLDEEPEADGGYVELVNAKESEDGTIIESKERTGLWAWKHFHQEDGTTTYRKLQGKVIFDHVDFGYNEDKIILHDIEMYAQPGQKIAFVGATGAGKTTITNLINRFYDIQDGKIRYDDINVNKIKKKDLRLSLGVVLQDTHLFTGTVADNIRYGKLDATDEEVIAAAKLANAHSFIKRLPNGYDTVLTGDGASLSQGQRQLLAIARAAIADPPALILDEATSSIDTRTERLVQEGMDRLMKGRTTFVIAHRLSTVRNSDCIMVLEDGRIIERGTHDELIDKQGKYYQLYTGKISNDLAG
;
A
#
# COMPACT_ATOMS: atom_id res chain seq x y z
N MET A 1 13.17 -4.61 -3.54
CA MET A 1 12.79 -5.70 -2.61
C MET A 1 13.93 -5.93 -1.63
N MET A 2 13.79 -5.50 -0.38
CA MET A 2 14.78 -5.83 0.65
C MET A 2 14.84 -7.35 0.86
N PRO A 3 16.02 -7.95 1.04
CA PRO A 3 16.15 -9.40 1.24
C PRO A 3 15.49 -9.80 2.56
N GLY A 4 14.46 -10.61 2.45
CA GLY A 4 13.67 -11.37 3.38
C GLY A 4 13.87 -11.15 4.88
N LYS A 5 13.12 -10.21 5.47
CA LYS A 5 12.78 -10.33 6.89
C LYS A 5 12.05 -11.67 7.04
N LYS A 6 12.57 -12.59 7.85
CA LYS A 6 11.87 -13.86 8.14
C LYS A 6 10.53 -13.53 8.76
N ILE A 7 9.43 -14.03 8.17
CA ILE A 7 8.08 -13.91 8.74
C ILE A 7 8.15 -14.47 10.17
N GLU A 8 7.89 -13.65 11.16
CA GLU A 8 8.07 -14.05 12.58
C GLU A 8 7.13 -15.18 12.99
N HIS A 9 5.89 -15.23 12.49
CA HIS A 9 4.91 -16.25 12.83
C HIS A 9 4.01 -16.64 11.66
N PRO A 10 4.50 -17.35 10.63
CA PRO A 10 3.73 -17.63 9.41
C PRO A 10 2.41 -18.37 9.68
N GLY A 11 2.39 -19.27 10.68
CA GLY A 11 1.17 -20.00 11.04
C GLY A 11 0.08 -19.11 11.65
N LYS A 12 0.44 -18.17 12.53
CA LYS A 12 -0.54 -17.22 13.11
C LYS A 12 -1.10 -16.29 12.04
N LEU A 13 -0.25 -15.83 11.14
CA LEU A 13 -0.63 -14.95 10.03
C LEU A 13 -1.57 -15.66 9.05
N PHE A 14 -1.28 -16.93 8.69
CA PHE A 14 -2.15 -17.76 7.87
C PHE A 14 -3.54 -17.93 8.52
N VAL A 15 -3.58 -18.25 9.83
CA VAL A 15 -4.84 -18.40 10.56
C VAL A 15 -5.62 -17.07 10.59
N ARG A 16 -4.93 -15.95 10.78
CA ARG A 16 -5.57 -14.62 10.75
C ARG A 16 -6.19 -14.32 9.38
N LEU A 17 -5.46 -14.58 8.31
CA LEU A 17 -5.96 -14.38 6.95
C LEU A 17 -7.15 -15.31 6.66
N MET A 18 -7.05 -16.59 7.03
CA MET A 18 -8.16 -17.52 6.87
C MET A 18 -9.40 -17.10 7.67
N LYS A 19 -9.20 -16.58 8.89
CA LYS A 19 -10.30 -16.02 9.69
C LYS A 19 -10.96 -14.83 8.98
N TYR A 20 -10.16 -13.96 8.34
CA TYR A 20 -10.67 -12.84 7.57
C TYR A 20 -11.52 -13.30 6.37
N VAL A 21 -11.05 -14.29 5.60
CA VAL A 21 -11.78 -14.88 4.48
C VAL A 21 -13.07 -15.55 4.97
N LEU A 22 -12.98 -16.37 6.01
CA LEU A 22 -14.10 -17.15 6.52
C LEU A 22 -15.18 -16.28 7.17
N LYS A 23 -14.83 -15.15 7.78
CA LYS A 23 -15.79 -14.26 8.44
C LYS A 23 -16.98 -13.90 7.53
N ASN A 24 -16.71 -13.67 6.24
CA ASN A 24 -17.73 -13.22 5.28
C ASN A 24 -18.18 -14.33 4.31
N TYR A 25 -17.42 -15.44 4.19
CA TYR A 25 -17.59 -16.46 3.15
C TYR A 25 -17.56 -17.89 3.70
N THR A 26 -17.99 -18.11 4.95
CA THR A 26 -17.98 -19.45 5.60
C THR A 26 -18.75 -20.47 4.78
N PHE A 27 -20.00 -20.18 4.42
CA PHE A 27 -20.84 -21.10 3.64
C PHE A 27 -20.21 -21.42 2.27
N SER A 28 -19.77 -20.40 1.55
CA SER A 28 -19.11 -20.56 0.25
C SER A 28 -17.84 -21.40 0.34
N SER A 29 -17.04 -21.21 1.39
CA SER A 29 -15.82 -22.01 1.62
C SER A 29 -16.12 -23.47 1.91
N VAL A 30 -17.17 -23.76 2.66
CA VAL A 30 -17.63 -25.15 2.89
C VAL A 30 -18.07 -25.79 1.57
N VAL A 31 -18.87 -25.08 0.76
CA VAL A 31 -19.28 -25.55 -0.57
C VAL A 31 -18.08 -25.87 -1.44
N VAL A 32 -17.05 -25.00 -1.46
CA VAL A 32 -15.81 -25.23 -2.21
C VAL A 32 -15.13 -26.54 -1.78
N VAL A 33 -14.95 -26.75 -0.47
CA VAL A 33 -14.30 -27.97 0.05
C VAL A 33 -15.10 -29.21 -0.30
N VAL A 34 -16.42 -29.20 -0.13
CA VAL A 34 -17.29 -30.32 -0.49
C VAL A 34 -17.22 -30.64 -1.98
N CYS A 35 -17.28 -29.59 -2.83
CA CYS A 35 -17.16 -29.78 -4.28
C CYS A 35 -15.80 -30.33 -4.71
N ILE A 36 -14.70 -29.90 -4.06
CA ILE A 36 -13.37 -30.47 -4.30
C ILE A 36 -13.35 -31.97 -3.95
N ILE A 37 -13.89 -32.36 -2.79
CA ILE A 37 -13.97 -33.75 -2.38
C ILE A 37 -14.75 -34.58 -3.41
N VAL A 38 -15.92 -34.09 -3.81
CA VAL A 38 -16.78 -34.79 -4.82
C VAL A 38 -16.03 -34.92 -6.15
N SER A 39 -15.35 -33.86 -6.61
CA SER A 39 -14.60 -33.89 -7.87
C SER A 39 -13.44 -34.90 -7.82
N VAL A 40 -12.67 -34.93 -6.73
CA VAL A 40 -11.58 -35.88 -6.55
C VAL A 40 -12.08 -37.32 -6.48
N LEU A 41 -13.14 -37.59 -5.71
CA LEU A 41 -13.72 -38.94 -5.60
C LEU A 41 -14.27 -39.44 -6.94
N ALA A 42 -14.90 -38.55 -7.73
CA ALA A 42 -15.36 -38.88 -9.07
C ALA A 42 -14.21 -39.30 -10.01
N ASN A 43 -13.07 -38.58 -9.97
CA ASN A 43 -11.88 -38.94 -10.74
C ASN A 43 -11.24 -40.25 -10.30
N VAL A 44 -11.18 -40.52 -8.98
CA VAL A 44 -10.64 -41.77 -8.42
C VAL A 44 -11.51 -42.96 -8.82
N GLN A 45 -12.85 -42.81 -8.78
CA GLN A 45 -13.77 -43.86 -9.22
C GLN A 45 -13.60 -44.20 -10.70
N GLY A 46 -13.30 -43.21 -11.56
CA GLY A 46 -12.99 -43.45 -12.96
C GLY A 46 -11.75 -44.33 -13.17
N THR A 47 -10.72 -44.19 -12.34
CA THR A 47 -9.53 -45.05 -12.40
C THR A 47 -9.82 -46.45 -11.82
N MET A 48 -10.61 -46.57 -10.75
CA MET A 48 -11.04 -47.87 -10.20
C MET A 48 -11.94 -48.65 -11.16
N PHE A 49 -12.69 -47.94 -11.99
CA PHE A 49 -13.52 -48.58 -13.04
C PHE A 49 -12.70 -49.39 -14.04
N ILE A 50 -11.46 -49.00 -14.35
CA ILE A 50 -10.56 -49.76 -15.24
C ILE A 50 -10.39 -51.21 -14.72
N ARG A 51 -10.25 -51.38 -13.41
CA ARG A 51 -10.21 -52.70 -12.79
C ARG A 51 -11.52 -53.48 -13.08
N SER A 52 -12.67 -52.88 -12.77
CA SER A 52 -13.95 -53.52 -12.98
C SER A 52 -14.18 -53.83 -14.46
N LEU A 53 -13.81 -52.90 -15.36
CA LEU A 53 -13.91 -53.12 -16.81
C LEU A 53 -13.16 -54.37 -17.27
N ILE A 54 -11.93 -54.54 -16.77
CA ILE A 54 -11.07 -55.68 -17.20
C ILE A 54 -11.50 -56.96 -16.51
N ASP A 55 -11.60 -56.98 -15.18
CA ASP A 55 -11.81 -58.19 -14.38
C ASP A 55 -13.24 -58.68 -14.42
N ASP A 56 -14.24 -57.78 -14.42
CA ASP A 56 -15.66 -58.16 -14.31
C ASP A 56 -16.36 -58.28 -15.69
N PHE A 57 -15.82 -57.67 -16.74
CA PHE A 57 -16.45 -57.66 -18.07
C PHE A 57 -15.56 -58.28 -19.16
N ILE A 58 -14.35 -57.76 -19.40
CA ILE A 58 -13.53 -58.19 -20.54
C ILE A 58 -13.03 -59.61 -20.35
N GLU A 59 -12.45 -59.93 -19.20
CA GLU A 59 -11.91 -61.28 -18.95
C GLU A 59 -12.98 -62.38 -18.98
N PRO A 60 -14.20 -62.25 -18.38
CA PRO A 60 -15.28 -63.21 -18.51
C PRO A 60 -15.79 -63.35 -19.92
N MET A 61 -15.94 -62.25 -20.68
CA MET A 61 -16.38 -62.29 -22.08
C MET A 61 -15.42 -63.07 -22.98
N LEU A 62 -14.12 -62.93 -22.76
CA LEU A 62 -13.09 -63.67 -23.49
C LEU A 62 -13.15 -65.19 -23.20
N LYS A 63 -13.49 -65.56 -21.95
CA LYS A 63 -13.57 -66.97 -21.52
C LYS A 63 -14.85 -67.67 -21.97
N THR A 64 -15.97 -66.94 -22.09
CA THR A 64 -17.29 -67.56 -22.34
C THR A 64 -17.80 -67.47 -23.78
N SER A 65 -17.10 -66.73 -24.67
CA SER A 65 -17.48 -66.42 -26.06
C SER A 65 -18.92 -65.85 -26.22
N LYS A 66 -19.57 -65.46 -25.13
CA LYS A 66 -20.86 -64.78 -25.16
C LYS A 66 -20.67 -63.29 -24.99
N THR A 67 -21.05 -62.51 -25.98
CA THR A 67 -20.95 -61.07 -26.01
C THR A 67 -22.27 -60.42 -25.62
N ASP A 68 -22.56 -60.35 -24.31
CA ASP A 68 -23.67 -59.53 -23.81
C ASP A 68 -23.11 -58.14 -23.36
N PHE A 69 -23.36 -57.13 -24.17
CA PHE A 69 -22.91 -55.76 -23.92
C PHE A 69 -23.83 -54.96 -22.98
N GLY A 70 -25.03 -55.51 -22.61
CA GLY A 70 -25.99 -54.78 -21.77
C GLY A 70 -25.44 -54.33 -20.41
N PRO A 71 -24.87 -55.25 -19.60
CA PRO A 71 -24.28 -54.93 -18.31
C PRO A 71 -23.09 -53.97 -18.42
N LEU A 72 -22.27 -54.10 -19.46
CA LEU A 72 -21.14 -53.19 -19.74
C LEU A 72 -21.62 -51.78 -20.06
N ALA A 73 -22.64 -51.64 -20.94
CA ALA A 73 -23.22 -50.35 -21.29
C ALA A 73 -23.81 -49.63 -20.06
N HIS A 74 -24.51 -50.38 -19.19
CA HIS A 74 -25.03 -49.83 -17.93
C HIS A 74 -23.90 -49.30 -17.01
N LYS A 75 -22.80 -50.05 -16.90
CA LYS A 75 -21.64 -49.64 -16.09
C LYS A 75 -20.93 -48.44 -16.67
N ILE A 76 -20.77 -48.35 -17.99
CA ILE A 76 -20.22 -47.18 -18.68
C ILE A 76 -21.10 -45.94 -18.42
N LEU A 77 -22.43 -46.08 -18.52
CA LEU A 77 -23.35 -44.99 -18.23
C LEU A 77 -23.23 -44.50 -16.77
N GLN A 78 -23.12 -45.45 -15.84
CA GLN A 78 -22.91 -45.12 -14.41
C GLN A 78 -21.64 -44.27 -14.21
N ILE A 79 -20.51 -44.64 -14.83
CA ILE A 79 -19.25 -43.90 -14.73
C ILE A 79 -19.36 -42.54 -15.43
N ALA A 80 -20.04 -42.47 -16.57
CA ALA A 80 -20.29 -41.18 -17.24
C ALA A 80 -21.05 -40.21 -16.33
N CYS A 81 -22.06 -40.71 -15.57
CA CYS A 81 -22.74 -39.89 -14.56
C CYS A 81 -21.79 -39.41 -13.45
N PHE A 82 -20.89 -40.25 -12.94
CA PHE A 82 -19.89 -39.83 -11.95
C PHE A 82 -18.96 -38.74 -12.49
N TYR A 83 -18.47 -38.87 -13.72
CA TYR A 83 -17.66 -37.84 -14.35
C TYR A 83 -18.44 -36.54 -14.55
N LEU A 84 -19.70 -36.58 -14.97
CA LEU A 84 -20.55 -35.39 -15.09
C LEU A 84 -20.72 -34.67 -13.74
N ILE A 85 -20.95 -35.43 -12.66
CA ILE A 85 -21.01 -34.89 -11.29
C ILE A 85 -19.67 -34.26 -10.92
N GLY A 86 -18.54 -34.92 -11.22
CA GLY A 86 -17.20 -34.39 -10.97
C GLY A 86 -16.92 -33.08 -11.71
N VAL A 87 -17.31 -33.01 -12.99
CA VAL A 87 -17.19 -31.78 -13.82
C VAL A 87 -18.07 -30.67 -13.26
N ALA A 88 -19.34 -30.97 -12.92
CA ALA A 88 -20.25 -29.99 -12.32
C ALA A 88 -19.71 -29.46 -10.98
N ALA A 89 -19.22 -30.35 -10.12
CA ALA A 89 -18.60 -29.97 -8.86
C ALA A 89 -17.34 -29.08 -9.08
N SER A 90 -16.51 -29.45 -10.05
CA SER A 90 -15.32 -28.65 -10.43
C SER A 90 -15.72 -27.26 -10.94
N TYR A 91 -16.73 -27.16 -11.78
CA TYR A 91 -17.25 -25.88 -12.26
C TYR A 91 -17.79 -25.03 -11.09
N ILE A 92 -18.59 -25.62 -10.21
CA ILE A 92 -19.19 -24.91 -9.07
C ILE A 92 -18.10 -24.36 -8.14
N TYR A 93 -17.12 -25.17 -7.73
CA TYR A 93 -16.11 -24.68 -6.80
C TYR A 93 -15.27 -23.55 -7.42
N ASN A 94 -14.90 -23.66 -8.69
CA ASN A 94 -14.17 -22.60 -9.37
C ASN A 94 -15.00 -21.31 -9.45
N ARG A 95 -16.28 -21.40 -9.80
CA ARG A 95 -17.19 -20.25 -9.87
C ARG A 95 -17.40 -19.58 -8.52
N VAL A 96 -17.61 -20.36 -7.47
CA VAL A 96 -17.76 -19.87 -6.10
C VAL A 96 -16.45 -19.22 -5.62
N MET A 97 -15.32 -19.84 -5.94
CA MET A 97 -14.00 -19.34 -5.54
C MET A 97 -13.67 -17.96 -6.12
N VAL A 98 -14.13 -17.66 -7.35
CA VAL A 98 -14.02 -16.31 -7.92
C VAL A 98 -14.75 -15.30 -7.03
N ASN A 99 -15.98 -15.58 -6.61
CA ASN A 99 -16.76 -14.67 -5.76
C ASN A 99 -16.10 -14.48 -4.38
N VAL A 100 -15.62 -15.55 -3.75
CA VAL A 100 -14.90 -15.51 -2.48
C VAL A 100 -13.65 -14.64 -2.60
N THR A 101 -12.84 -14.89 -3.63
CA THR A 101 -11.59 -14.16 -3.84
C THR A 101 -11.84 -12.68 -4.10
N GLN A 102 -12.65 -12.34 -5.11
CA GLN A 102 -12.86 -10.94 -5.47
C GLN A 102 -13.58 -10.16 -4.36
N GLY A 103 -14.52 -10.80 -3.67
CA GLY A 103 -15.20 -10.17 -2.54
C GLY A 103 -14.25 -9.93 -1.35
N THR A 104 -13.37 -10.89 -1.04
CA THR A 104 -12.34 -10.72 0.01
C THR A 104 -11.39 -9.57 -0.34
N LEU A 105 -10.89 -9.51 -1.58
CA LEU A 105 -9.97 -8.46 -2.01
C LEU A 105 -10.63 -7.07 -2.03
N ARG A 106 -11.91 -6.99 -2.42
CA ARG A 106 -12.67 -5.75 -2.33
C ARG A 106 -12.74 -5.25 -0.88
N ASN A 107 -13.13 -6.14 0.05
CA ASN A 107 -13.24 -5.77 1.45
C ASN A 107 -11.87 -5.35 2.02
N LEU A 108 -10.81 -6.09 1.68
CA LEU A 108 -9.46 -5.78 2.14
C LEU A 108 -8.99 -4.40 1.64
N ARG A 109 -9.22 -4.08 0.35
CA ARG A 109 -8.90 -2.74 -0.19
C ARG A 109 -9.69 -1.63 0.51
N ASN A 110 -10.97 -1.87 0.78
CA ASN A 110 -11.81 -0.92 1.50
C ASN A 110 -11.27 -0.70 2.92
N ASP A 111 -10.99 -1.78 3.66
CA ASP A 111 -10.47 -1.70 5.04
C ASP A 111 -9.11 -0.99 5.06
N MET A 112 -8.21 -1.29 4.11
CA MET A 112 -6.92 -0.61 3.97
C MET A 112 -7.09 0.89 3.68
N PHE A 113 -7.99 1.25 2.75
CA PHE A 113 -8.22 2.65 2.39
C PHE A 113 -8.83 3.42 3.55
N HIS A 114 -9.87 2.87 4.20
CA HIS A 114 -10.45 3.47 5.40
C HIS A 114 -9.42 3.66 6.51
N LYS A 115 -8.53 2.67 6.70
CA LYS A 115 -7.47 2.78 7.69
C LYS A 115 -6.46 3.86 7.33
N MET A 116 -6.04 3.91 6.07
CA MET A 116 -5.09 4.90 5.55
C MET A 116 -5.56 6.33 5.80
N GLU A 117 -6.85 6.62 5.56
CA GLU A 117 -7.44 7.96 5.81
C GLU A 117 -7.46 8.35 7.31
N LEU A 118 -7.36 7.38 8.22
CA LEU A 118 -7.35 7.61 9.66
C LEU A 118 -5.95 7.66 10.27
N LEU A 119 -4.89 7.43 9.47
CA LEU A 119 -3.52 7.41 9.98
C LEU A 119 -2.96 8.82 10.19
N PRO A 120 -2.08 8.99 11.20
CA PRO A 120 -1.39 10.26 11.41
C PRO A 120 -0.40 10.56 10.25
N ILE A 121 -0.11 11.83 10.02
CA ILE A 121 0.86 12.28 9.00
C ILE A 121 2.23 11.61 9.20
N ARG A 122 2.63 11.35 10.45
CA ARG A 122 3.87 10.62 10.77
C ARG A 122 4.02 9.31 9.99
N TYR A 123 2.92 8.59 9.74
CA TYR A 123 2.97 7.35 8.97
C TYR A 123 3.45 7.61 7.53
N PHE A 124 2.93 8.65 6.88
CA PHE A 124 3.28 9.01 5.50
C PHE A 124 4.68 9.62 5.39
N ASP A 125 5.16 10.29 6.44
CA ASP A 125 6.52 10.84 6.50
C ASP A 125 7.58 9.75 6.69
N THR A 126 7.21 8.61 7.30
CA THR A 126 8.13 7.49 7.59
C THR A 126 8.05 6.35 6.58
N HIS A 127 7.02 6.29 5.75
CA HIS A 127 6.81 5.25 4.74
C HIS A 127 6.77 5.85 3.33
N SER A 128 7.48 5.22 2.38
CA SER A 128 7.45 5.71 1.00
C SER A 128 6.08 5.46 0.35
N HIS A 129 5.60 6.41 -0.45
CA HIS A 129 4.37 6.25 -1.23
C HIS A 129 4.40 5.00 -2.12
N GLY A 130 5.59 4.64 -2.64
CA GLY A 130 5.79 3.44 -3.44
C GLY A 130 5.55 2.15 -2.66
N ASP A 131 6.00 2.10 -1.39
CA ASP A 131 5.77 0.94 -0.53
C ASP A 131 4.28 0.77 -0.20
N ILE A 132 3.59 1.88 0.13
CA ILE A 132 2.13 1.87 0.38
C ILE A 132 1.39 1.42 -0.89
N MET A 133 1.73 1.97 -2.05
CA MET A 133 1.10 1.59 -3.33
C MET A 133 1.37 0.13 -3.69
N SER A 134 2.56 -0.41 -3.37
CA SER A 134 2.89 -1.82 -3.57
C SER A 134 1.98 -2.76 -2.77
N MET A 135 1.49 -2.35 -1.59
CA MET A 135 0.49 -3.13 -0.84
C MET A 135 -0.84 -3.24 -1.60
N TYR A 136 -1.31 -2.14 -2.23
CA TYR A 136 -2.55 -2.13 -3.02
C TYR A 136 -2.45 -2.87 -4.35
N THR A 137 -1.27 -3.04 -4.90
CA THR A 137 -1.03 -3.68 -6.20
C THR A 137 -0.44 -5.08 -6.03
N ASN A 138 0.85 -5.17 -5.69
CA ASN A 138 1.60 -6.43 -5.69
C ASN A 138 1.14 -7.39 -4.58
N ASP A 139 0.96 -6.88 -3.34
CA ASP A 139 0.61 -7.73 -2.20
C ASP A 139 -0.82 -8.24 -2.31
N ILE A 140 -1.74 -7.39 -2.73
CA ILE A 140 -3.13 -7.80 -3.04
C ILE A 140 -3.16 -8.85 -4.15
N ASP A 141 -2.30 -8.74 -5.19
CA ASP A 141 -2.27 -9.73 -6.27
C ASP A 141 -1.69 -11.06 -5.81
N THR A 142 -0.66 -11.07 -4.99
CA THR A 142 -0.14 -12.31 -4.40
C THR A 142 -1.18 -12.99 -3.50
N LEU A 143 -1.97 -12.22 -2.73
CA LEU A 143 -3.09 -12.74 -1.95
C LEU A 143 -4.20 -13.30 -2.85
N ARG A 144 -4.51 -12.63 -3.97
CA ARG A 144 -5.44 -13.12 -4.98
C ARG A 144 -5.03 -14.50 -5.45
N GLN A 145 -3.77 -14.66 -5.85
CA GLN A 145 -3.23 -15.94 -6.32
C GLN A 145 -3.30 -17.02 -5.25
N MET A 146 -2.96 -16.69 -4.01
CA MET A 146 -3.02 -17.65 -2.90
C MET A 146 -4.46 -18.10 -2.63
N ILE A 147 -5.41 -17.19 -2.52
CA ILE A 147 -6.81 -17.50 -2.21
C ILE A 147 -7.47 -18.23 -3.37
N SER A 148 -7.31 -17.75 -4.63
CA SER A 148 -8.00 -18.32 -5.79
C SER A 148 -7.42 -19.64 -6.29
N GLN A 149 -6.11 -19.85 -6.13
CA GLN A 149 -5.41 -20.99 -6.74
C GLN A 149 -4.67 -21.83 -5.70
N SER A 150 -3.78 -21.24 -4.88
CA SER A 150 -2.88 -22.03 -4.05
C SER A 150 -3.60 -22.82 -2.97
N ILE A 151 -4.56 -22.22 -2.28
CA ILE A 151 -5.33 -22.91 -1.23
C ILE A 151 -6.20 -24.02 -1.83
N PRO A 152 -7.08 -23.78 -2.84
CA PRO A 152 -7.88 -24.84 -3.45
C PRO A 152 -7.04 -25.96 -4.06
N GLN A 153 -5.94 -25.61 -4.76
CA GLN A 153 -5.06 -26.61 -5.36
C GLN A 153 -4.34 -27.46 -4.31
N THR A 154 -3.91 -26.86 -3.20
CA THR A 154 -3.30 -27.60 -2.08
C THR A 154 -4.29 -28.59 -1.46
N ILE A 155 -5.53 -28.14 -1.22
CA ILE A 155 -6.61 -28.99 -0.69
C ILE A 155 -6.91 -30.12 -1.68
N ASN A 156 -7.08 -29.81 -2.96
CA ASN A 156 -7.33 -30.81 -4.02
C ASN A 156 -6.21 -31.84 -4.09
N SER A 157 -4.94 -31.40 -4.10
CA SER A 157 -3.78 -32.29 -4.15
C SER A 157 -3.66 -33.17 -2.90
N ALA A 158 -3.92 -32.61 -1.71
CA ALA A 158 -3.89 -33.38 -0.46
C ALA A 158 -4.96 -34.48 -0.45
N ILE A 159 -6.21 -34.17 -0.83
CA ILE A 159 -7.31 -35.15 -0.91
C ILE A 159 -6.99 -36.19 -1.98
N THR A 160 -6.44 -35.79 -3.13
CA THR A 160 -6.04 -36.70 -4.21
C THR A 160 -4.98 -37.69 -3.73
N ILE A 161 -3.90 -37.20 -3.05
CA ILE A 161 -2.83 -38.06 -2.51
C ILE A 161 -3.41 -39.08 -1.55
N VAL A 162 -4.26 -38.66 -0.59
CA VAL A 162 -4.87 -39.55 0.39
C VAL A 162 -5.77 -40.58 -0.31
N SER A 163 -6.65 -40.17 -1.22
CA SER A 163 -7.58 -41.03 -1.93
C SER A 163 -6.88 -42.06 -2.81
N VAL A 164 -5.86 -41.60 -3.60
CA VAL A 164 -5.06 -42.48 -4.46
C VAL A 164 -4.26 -43.48 -3.61
N PHE A 165 -3.63 -43.02 -2.52
CA PHE A 165 -2.88 -43.88 -1.60
C PHE A 165 -3.78 -45.00 -1.01
N VAL A 166 -4.96 -44.66 -0.53
CA VAL A 166 -5.92 -45.65 -0.02
C VAL A 166 -6.28 -46.67 -1.11
N CYS A 167 -6.57 -46.21 -2.34
CA CYS A 167 -6.85 -47.12 -3.46
C CYS A 167 -5.68 -48.03 -3.80
N MET A 168 -4.45 -47.50 -3.79
CA MET A 168 -3.25 -48.30 -4.05
C MET A 168 -3.04 -49.39 -3.00
N VAL A 169 -3.23 -49.08 -1.71
CA VAL A 169 -3.15 -50.05 -0.61
C VAL A 169 -4.22 -51.17 -0.79
N VAL A 170 -5.46 -50.80 -1.15
CA VAL A 170 -6.55 -51.75 -1.39
C VAL A 170 -6.27 -52.64 -2.60
N LEU A 171 -5.63 -52.13 -3.64
CA LEU A 171 -5.32 -52.89 -4.85
C LEU A 171 -4.13 -53.85 -4.63
N SER A 172 -3.03 -53.39 -4.04
CA SER A 172 -1.84 -54.21 -3.78
C SER A 172 -0.87 -53.52 -2.81
N ILE A 173 -0.74 -54.08 -1.59
CA ILE A 173 0.23 -53.57 -0.60
C ILE A 173 1.69 -53.67 -1.08
N PRO A 174 2.16 -54.81 -1.67
CA PRO A 174 3.55 -54.93 -2.12
C PRO A 174 3.93 -53.88 -3.16
N LEU A 175 3.05 -53.63 -4.14
CA LEU A 175 3.33 -52.59 -5.17
C LEU A 175 3.28 -51.19 -4.58
N THR A 176 2.44 -50.94 -3.57
CA THR A 176 2.38 -49.67 -2.86
C THR A 176 3.72 -49.37 -2.15
N VAL A 177 4.35 -50.38 -1.51
CA VAL A 177 5.66 -50.24 -0.90
C VAL A 177 6.71 -49.85 -1.93
N VAL A 178 6.74 -50.50 -3.10
CA VAL A 178 7.65 -50.13 -4.20
C VAL A 178 7.46 -48.66 -4.62
N THR A 179 6.20 -48.24 -4.79
CA THR A 179 5.89 -46.86 -5.16
C THR A 179 6.36 -45.86 -4.08
N LEU A 180 6.12 -46.16 -2.80
CA LEU A 180 6.56 -45.31 -1.69
C LEU A 180 8.09 -45.15 -1.62
N LEU A 181 8.85 -46.24 -1.88
CA LEU A 181 10.31 -46.17 -1.96
C LEU A 181 10.75 -45.20 -3.09
N MET A 182 10.13 -45.31 -4.26
CA MET A 182 10.43 -44.44 -5.40
C MET A 182 10.05 -42.97 -5.14
N VAL A 183 8.93 -42.73 -4.47
CA VAL A 183 8.52 -41.38 -4.00
C VAL A 183 9.55 -40.83 -3.00
N GLY A 184 10.03 -41.64 -2.08
CA GLY A 184 11.10 -41.26 -1.15
C GLY A 184 12.38 -40.81 -1.90
N ILE A 185 12.80 -41.56 -2.93
CA ILE A 185 13.92 -41.19 -3.81
C ILE A 185 13.64 -39.87 -4.52
N SER A 186 12.42 -39.69 -5.07
CA SER A 186 12.02 -38.45 -5.75
C SER A 186 12.08 -37.24 -4.81
N ILE A 187 11.55 -37.35 -3.59
CA ILE A 187 11.59 -36.28 -2.58
C ILE A 187 13.05 -35.95 -2.20
N PHE A 188 13.91 -36.96 -2.00
CA PHE A 188 15.32 -36.76 -1.69
C PHE A 188 16.04 -36.00 -2.81
N MET A 189 15.88 -36.43 -4.06
CA MET A 189 16.47 -35.76 -5.23
C MET A 189 15.94 -34.34 -5.41
N THR A 190 14.62 -34.14 -5.25
CA THR A 190 14.02 -32.81 -5.29
C THR A 190 14.60 -31.89 -4.23
N LYS A 191 14.72 -32.35 -2.98
CA LYS A 191 15.31 -31.54 -1.89
C LYS A 191 16.75 -31.13 -2.17
N LYS A 192 17.57 -32.03 -2.71
CA LYS A 192 18.96 -31.78 -3.06
C LYS A 192 19.10 -30.75 -4.19
N LEU A 193 18.34 -30.93 -5.28
CA LEU A 193 18.36 -30.03 -6.44
C LEU A 193 17.75 -28.66 -6.13
N ALA A 194 16.63 -28.62 -5.40
CA ALA A 194 16.00 -27.36 -4.98
C ALA A 194 16.92 -26.53 -4.06
N GLY A 195 17.70 -27.20 -3.19
CA GLY A 195 18.69 -26.53 -2.34
C GLY A 195 19.82 -25.85 -3.14
N LEU A 196 20.29 -26.50 -4.20
CA LEU A 196 21.29 -25.93 -5.12
C LEU A 196 20.68 -24.77 -5.92
N SER A 197 19.53 -24.99 -6.52
CA SER A 197 18.82 -23.98 -7.30
C SER A 197 18.51 -22.72 -6.46
N GLY A 198 18.07 -22.88 -5.21
CA GLY A 198 17.73 -21.76 -4.33
C GLY A 198 18.91 -20.82 -4.05
N ARG A 199 20.14 -21.34 -3.95
CA ARG A 199 21.34 -20.49 -3.78
C ARG A 199 21.59 -19.61 -5.00
N TYR A 200 21.46 -20.18 -6.19
CA TYR A 200 21.65 -19.43 -7.45
C TYR A 200 20.51 -18.46 -7.72
N PHE A 201 19.25 -18.80 -7.36
CA PHE A 201 18.14 -17.85 -7.44
C PHE A 201 18.34 -16.64 -6.51
N ALA A 202 18.89 -16.85 -5.32
CA ALA A 202 19.23 -15.75 -4.42
C ALA A 202 20.36 -14.85 -5.00
N ALA A 203 21.33 -15.43 -5.71
CA ALA A 203 22.34 -14.67 -6.42
C ALA A 203 21.75 -13.90 -7.60
N GLN A 204 20.96 -14.56 -8.44
CA GLN A 204 20.24 -13.96 -9.56
C GLN A 204 19.40 -12.76 -9.10
N GLN A 205 18.66 -12.88 -8.01
CA GLN A 205 17.83 -11.78 -7.50
C GLN A 205 18.66 -10.56 -7.07
N ARG A 206 19.84 -10.77 -6.49
CA ARG A 206 20.76 -9.66 -6.17
C ARG A 206 21.32 -9.01 -7.43
N ASP A 207 21.69 -9.82 -8.43
CA ASP A 207 22.28 -9.32 -9.67
C ASP A 207 21.22 -8.59 -10.52
N ILE A 208 19.94 -9.04 -10.54
CA ILE A 208 18.79 -8.29 -11.11
C ILE A 208 18.66 -6.93 -10.42
N GLY A 209 18.72 -6.89 -9.08
CA GLY A 209 18.68 -5.63 -8.33
C GLY A 209 19.82 -4.69 -8.71
N SER A 210 21.04 -5.20 -8.93
CA SER A 210 22.20 -4.41 -9.36
C SER A 210 22.02 -3.85 -10.78
N VAL A 211 21.51 -4.66 -11.72
CA VAL A 211 21.24 -4.22 -13.10
C VAL A 211 20.13 -3.18 -13.13
N ASN A 212 19.02 -3.43 -12.46
CA ASN A 212 17.89 -2.50 -12.43
C ASN A 212 18.26 -1.15 -11.78
N GLY A 213 19.01 -1.19 -10.65
CA GLY A 213 19.47 0.04 -10.00
C GLY A 213 20.40 0.85 -10.91
N PHE A 214 21.28 0.19 -11.65
CA PHE A 214 22.15 0.86 -12.63
C PHE A 214 21.36 1.46 -13.80
N ILE A 215 20.35 0.75 -14.33
CA ILE A 215 19.45 1.28 -15.37
C ILE A 215 18.73 2.53 -14.86
N GLU A 216 18.17 2.49 -13.66
CA GLU A 216 17.47 3.63 -13.05
C GLU A 216 18.40 4.84 -12.87
N GLU A 217 19.62 4.61 -12.38
CA GLU A 217 20.66 5.63 -12.24
C GLU A 217 21.01 6.27 -13.58
N MET A 218 21.28 5.46 -14.61
CA MET A 218 21.62 5.96 -15.94
C MET A 218 20.45 6.68 -16.61
N MET A 219 19.21 6.18 -16.47
CA MET A 219 18.02 6.87 -16.99
C MET A 219 17.82 8.23 -16.32
N SER A 220 17.96 8.31 -15.03
CA SER A 220 17.82 9.56 -14.26
C SER A 220 18.95 10.54 -14.58
N GLY A 221 20.17 10.02 -14.72
CA GLY A 221 21.38 10.76 -15.06
C GLY A 221 21.65 10.94 -16.55
N GLN A 222 20.74 10.55 -17.49
CA GLN A 222 21.02 10.50 -18.92
C GLN A 222 21.53 11.81 -19.52
N LYS A 223 21.04 12.95 -19.03
CA LYS A 223 21.53 14.27 -19.46
C LYS A 223 23.00 14.48 -19.10
N VAL A 224 23.41 14.00 -17.93
CA VAL A 224 24.80 14.10 -17.46
C VAL A 224 25.70 13.19 -18.28
N VAL A 225 25.30 11.93 -18.48
CA VAL A 225 26.03 10.99 -19.34
C VAL A 225 26.28 11.59 -20.74
N LYS A 226 25.23 12.20 -21.34
CA LYS A 226 25.32 12.82 -22.67
C LYS A 226 26.22 14.05 -22.72
N VAL A 227 26.15 14.92 -21.70
CA VAL A 227 26.97 16.15 -21.65
C VAL A 227 28.45 15.84 -21.50
N PHE A 228 28.77 14.78 -20.74
CA PHE A 228 30.15 14.37 -20.49
C PHE A 228 30.65 13.29 -21.47
N CYS A 229 29.81 12.82 -22.42
CA CYS A 229 30.13 11.81 -23.43
C CYS A 229 30.64 10.49 -22.84
N HIS A 230 30.01 10.03 -21.74
CA HIS A 230 30.38 8.80 -21.00
C HIS A 230 29.47 7.60 -21.38
N GLU A 231 28.97 7.55 -22.61
CA GLU A 231 28.08 6.46 -23.06
C GLU A 231 28.79 5.12 -23.15
N GLU A 232 30.05 5.13 -23.63
CA GLU A 232 30.82 3.89 -23.81
C GLU A 232 31.15 3.25 -22.47
N GLU A 233 31.57 4.04 -21.48
CA GLU A 233 31.85 3.57 -20.13
C GLU A 233 30.58 3.03 -19.45
N ALA A 234 29.45 3.70 -19.64
CA ALA A 234 28.16 3.26 -19.11
C ALA A 234 27.72 1.92 -19.74
N ILE A 235 27.95 1.73 -21.06
CA ILE A 235 27.68 0.46 -21.74
C ILE A 235 28.58 -0.64 -21.22
N GLU A 236 29.89 -0.39 -21.09
CA GLU A 236 30.84 -1.38 -20.58
C GLU A 236 30.49 -1.84 -19.15
N GLU A 237 30.11 -0.91 -18.27
CA GLU A 237 29.70 -1.23 -16.91
C GLU A 237 28.37 -2.00 -16.88
N PHE A 238 27.43 -1.64 -17.76
CA PHE A 238 26.19 -2.39 -17.93
C PHE A 238 26.45 -3.83 -18.38
N ASP A 239 27.31 -4.02 -19.38
CA ASP A 239 27.65 -5.34 -19.91
C ASP A 239 28.29 -6.23 -18.82
N LYS A 240 29.19 -5.70 -18.00
CA LYS A 240 29.77 -6.43 -16.86
C LYS A 240 28.71 -6.90 -15.87
N ARG A 241 27.74 -6.03 -15.53
CA ARG A 241 26.65 -6.38 -14.62
C ARG A 241 25.70 -7.38 -15.23
N ASN A 242 25.38 -7.23 -16.51
CA ASN A 242 24.49 -8.10 -17.27
C ASN A 242 25.11 -9.50 -17.48
N GLU A 243 26.40 -9.60 -17.74
CA GLU A 243 27.10 -10.89 -17.82
C GLU A 243 27.08 -11.63 -16.48
N LYS A 244 27.31 -10.93 -15.38
CA LYS A 244 27.19 -11.51 -14.03
C LYS A 244 25.75 -12.00 -13.75
N LEU A 245 24.74 -11.24 -14.18
CA LEU A 245 23.33 -11.66 -14.10
C LEU A 245 23.09 -12.90 -14.96
N PHE A 246 23.66 -12.95 -16.18
CA PHE A 246 23.55 -14.10 -17.06
C PHE A 246 24.10 -15.36 -16.39
N ASP A 247 25.28 -15.30 -15.80
CA ASP A 247 25.91 -16.44 -15.12
C ASP A 247 25.07 -16.95 -13.95
N SER A 248 24.57 -16.06 -13.09
CA SER A 248 23.74 -16.45 -11.96
C SER A 248 22.37 -16.96 -12.40
N ALA A 249 21.75 -16.35 -13.41
CA ALA A 249 20.47 -16.78 -13.99
C ALA A 249 20.60 -18.14 -14.71
N ASN A 250 21.66 -18.33 -15.50
CA ASN A 250 21.92 -19.57 -16.21
C ASN A 250 22.08 -20.73 -15.22
N ASN A 251 22.87 -20.54 -14.15
CA ASN A 251 23.05 -21.56 -13.13
C ASN A 251 21.77 -21.83 -12.33
N ALA A 252 21.00 -20.79 -11.98
CA ALA A 252 19.72 -20.95 -11.31
C ALA A 252 18.73 -21.78 -12.13
N ASN A 253 18.57 -21.43 -13.42
CA ASN A 253 17.64 -22.09 -14.32
C ASN A 253 18.11 -23.50 -14.73
N LYS A 254 19.42 -23.74 -14.85
CA LYS A 254 19.99 -25.07 -15.12
C LYS A 254 19.51 -26.10 -14.09
N PHE A 255 19.60 -25.79 -12.80
CA PHE A 255 19.14 -26.71 -11.74
C PHE A 255 17.63 -26.74 -11.60
N ALA A 256 16.93 -25.62 -11.82
CA ALA A 256 15.47 -25.59 -11.77
C ALA A 256 14.82 -26.41 -12.90
N ASN A 257 15.28 -26.22 -14.13
CA ASN A 257 14.69 -26.87 -15.31
C ASN A 257 14.97 -28.37 -15.39
N ILE A 258 16.04 -28.85 -14.75
CA ILE A 258 16.37 -30.29 -14.72
C ILE A 258 15.49 -31.08 -13.72
N LEU A 259 14.85 -30.37 -12.79
CA LEU A 259 14.08 -31.00 -11.70
C LEU A 259 12.82 -31.71 -12.22
N MET A 260 12.07 -31.07 -13.14
CA MET A 260 10.87 -31.69 -13.74
C MET A 260 11.21 -32.96 -14.56
N PRO A 261 12.16 -32.96 -15.49
CA PRO A 261 12.58 -34.16 -16.20
C PRO A 261 13.04 -35.30 -15.28
N ILE A 262 13.84 -35.01 -14.25
CA ILE A 262 14.29 -36.02 -13.31
C ILE A 262 13.12 -36.68 -12.58
N ASN A 263 12.19 -35.87 -12.05
CA ASN A 263 11.02 -36.41 -11.36
C ASN A 263 10.12 -37.24 -12.31
N ALA A 264 9.96 -36.79 -13.56
CA ALA A 264 9.23 -37.55 -14.57
C ALA A 264 9.90 -38.92 -14.85
N GLN A 265 11.23 -38.96 -14.97
CA GLN A 265 11.95 -40.23 -15.20
C GLN A 265 11.91 -41.14 -13.98
N ILE A 266 12.02 -40.63 -12.76
CA ILE A 266 11.83 -41.42 -11.54
C ILE A 266 10.42 -42.02 -11.52
N GLY A 267 9.38 -41.27 -11.94
CA GLY A 267 8.03 -41.76 -12.10
C GLY A 267 7.92 -42.87 -13.15
N ASN A 268 8.60 -42.74 -14.29
CA ASN A 268 8.65 -43.77 -15.33
C ASN A 268 9.37 -45.06 -14.85
N VAL A 269 10.48 -44.91 -14.13
CA VAL A 269 11.20 -46.06 -13.52
C VAL A 269 10.29 -46.73 -12.48
N SER A 270 9.58 -45.99 -11.65
CA SER A 270 8.57 -46.53 -10.73
C SER A 270 7.49 -47.34 -11.45
N TYR A 271 6.98 -46.79 -12.56
CA TYR A 271 5.98 -47.49 -13.38
C TYR A 271 6.52 -48.79 -13.95
N VAL A 272 7.72 -48.80 -14.51
CA VAL A 272 8.37 -50.02 -15.06
C VAL A 272 8.62 -51.07 -13.96
N LEU A 273 9.14 -50.66 -12.81
CA LEU A 273 9.36 -51.58 -11.67
C LEU A 273 8.05 -52.20 -11.19
N CYS A 274 7.03 -51.37 -11.02
CA CYS A 274 5.70 -51.85 -10.63
C CYS A 274 5.09 -52.78 -11.70
N SER A 275 5.35 -52.52 -12.99
CA SER A 275 4.90 -53.40 -14.09
C SER A 275 5.58 -54.76 -14.06
N ILE A 276 6.90 -54.78 -13.85
CA ILE A 276 7.67 -56.06 -13.78
C ILE A 276 7.26 -56.84 -12.55
N VAL A 277 7.30 -56.20 -11.36
CA VAL A 277 6.97 -56.89 -10.09
C VAL A 277 5.51 -57.36 -10.10
N GLY A 278 4.58 -56.47 -10.53
CA GLY A 278 3.16 -56.77 -10.62
C GLY A 278 2.86 -57.87 -11.65
N GLY A 279 3.51 -57.84 -12.81
CA GLY A 279 3.39 -58.90 -13.84
C GLY A 279 3.87 -60.25 -13.33
N LEU A 280 5.03 -60.32 -12.65
CA LEU A 280 5.54 -61.53 -12.02
C LEU A 280 4.59 -62.06 -10.93
N MET A 281 3.99 -61.16 -10.11
CA MET A 281 3.00 -61.55 -9.10
C MET A 281 1.72 -62.08 -9.72
N ALA A 282 1.21 -61.47 -10.79
CA ALA A 282 0.02 -61.91 -11.49
C ALA A 282 0.21 -63.27 -12.16
N LEU A 283 1.38 -63.51 -12.81
CA LEU A 283 1.71 -64.78 -13.46
C LEU A 283 1.90 -65.92 -12.46
N LYS A 284 2.50 -65.68 -11.28
CA LYS A 284 2.70 -66.69 -10.25
C LYS A 284 1.48 -66.92 -9.36
N GLY A 285 0.36 -66.25 -9.60
CA GLY A 285 -0.86 -66.37 -8.79
C GLY A 285 -0.72 -65.84 -7.36
N GLY A 286 0.38 -65.05 -7.07
CA GLY A 286 0.64 -64.51 -5.74
C GLY A 286 -0.23 -63.29 -5.41
N PHE A 287 -0.69 -63.18 -4.16
CA PHE A 287 -1.40 -62.04 -3.60
C PHE A 287 -2.72 -61.64 -4.28
N SER A 288 -3.42 -62.58 -5.00
CA SER A 288 -4.70 -62.37 -5.70
C SER A 288 -4.69 -61.14 -6.62
N LEU A 289 -3.54 -60.83 -7.28
CA LEU A 289 -3.37 -59.70 -8.18
C LEU A 289 -3.92 -60.08 -9.57
N THR A 290 -5.06 -59.47 -9.96
CA THR A 290 -5.64 -59.60 -11.30
C THR A 290 -5.01 -58.61 -12.28
N ILE A 291 -5.21 -58.84 -13.59
CA ILE A 291 -4.75 -57.93 -14.64
C ILE A 291 -5.41 -56.54 -14.48
N GLY A 292 -6.71 -56.49 -14.19
CA GLY A 292 -7.41 -55.24 -13.96
C GLY A 292 -6.93 -54.47 -12.74
N LYS A 293 -6.61 -55.18 -11.62
CA LYS A 293 -5.96 -54.57 -10.46
C LYS A 293 -4.60 -53.99 -10.81
N LEU A 294 -3.79 -54.70 -11.59
CA LEU A 294 -2.46 -54.23 -12.01
C LEU A 294 -2.56 -52.98 -12.88
N VAL A 295 -3.42 -52.97 -13.89
CA VAL A 295 -3.59 -51.80 -14.79
C VAL A 295 -4.10 -50.58 -14.03
N SER A 296 -5.09 -50.74 -13.14
CA SER A 296 -5.57 -49.65 -12.29
C SER A 296 -4.48 -49.13 -11.34
N PHE A 297 -3.68 -50.05 -10.75
CA PHE A 297 -2.57 -49.68 -9.90
C PHE A 297 -1.50 -48.84 -10.66
N LEU A 298 -1.13 -49.26 -11.86
CA LEU A 298 -0.18 -48.57 -12.70
C LEU A 298 -0.68 -47.16 -13.09
N THR A 299 -1.99 -47.01 -13.32
CA THR A 299 -2.60 -45.71 -13.57
C THR A 299 -2.54 -44.81 -12.33
N PHE A 300 -2.83 -45.33 -11.14
CA PHE A 300 -2.66 -44.59 -9.89
C PHE A 300 -1.21 -44.24 -9.59
N ASN A 301 -0.24 -45.14 -9.83
CA ASN A 301 1.18 -44.87 -9.67
C ASN A 301 1.62 -43.67 -10.53
N LYS A 302 1.18 -43.60 -11.79
CA LYS A 302 1.45 -42.47 -12.68
C LYS A 302 0.82 -41.17 -12.17
N SER A 303 -0.40 -41.22 -11.65
CA SER A 303 -1.15 -40.08 -11.15
C SER A 303 -0.71 -39.60 -9.77
N PHE A 304 0.07 -40.39 -9.00
CA PHE A 304 0.46 -40.06 -7.62
C PHE A 304 1.53 -38.97 -7.50
N ASN A 305 2.44 -38.89 -8.47
CA ASN A 305 3.56 -37.96 -8.41
C ASN A 305 3.17 -36.50 -8.73
N MET A 306 2.14 -36.29 -9.55
CA MET A 306 1.72 -34.95 -10.00
C MET A 306 1.22 -34.05 -8.84
N PRO A 307 0.33 -34.51 -7.94
CA PRO A 307 -0.12 -33.74 -6.80
C PRO A 307 0.99 -33.35 -5.82
N ILE A 308 2.02 -34.19 -5.65
CA ILE A 308 3.18 -33.90 -4.79
C ILE A 308 3.95 -32.70 -5.34
N ASN A 309 4.21 -32.67 -6.64
CA ASN A 309 4.88 -31.55 -7.29
C ASN A 309 4.04 -30.25 -7.22
N GLN A 310 2.70 -30.37 -7.38
CA GLN A 310 1.79 -29.23 -7.26
C GLN A 310 1.83 -28.62 -5.87
N ILE A 311 1.78 -29.41 -4.79
CA ILE A 311 1.90 -28.89 -3.42
C ILE A 311 3.21 -28.13 -3.24
N SER A 312 4.33 -28.68 -3.75
CA SER A 312 5.66 -28.04 -3.63
C SER A 312 5.71 -26.66 -4.31
N GLN A 313 5.05 -26.51 -5.46
CA GLN A 313 4.93 -25.22 -6.15
C GLN A 313 4.06 -24.22 -5.37
N GLN A 314 2.95 -24.67 -4.78
CA GLN A 314 2.04 -23.82 -4.03
C GLN A 314 2.66 -23.29 -2.72
N ILE A 315 3.59 -24.01 -2.10
CA ILE A 315 4.27 -23.55 -0.87
C ILE A 315 4.94 -22.21 -1.09
N ASN A 316 5.66 -22.02 -2.20
CA ASN A 316 6.32 -20.75 -2.50
C ASN A 316 5.32 -19.60 -2.69
N ALA A 317 4.24 -19.84 -3.42
CA ALA A 317 3.18 -18.85 -3.62
C ALA A 317 2.52 -18.46 -2.30
N ILE A 318 2.29 -19.44 -1.41
CA ILE A 318 1.73 -19.19 -0.07
C ILE A 318 2.70 -18.36 0.78
N VAL A 319 4.00 -18.67 0.78
CA VAL A 319 5.01 -17.91 1.52
C VAL A 319 5.09 -16.45 1.03
N MET A 320 5.08 -16.23 -0.28
CA MET A 320 5.08 -14.88 -0.86
C MET A 320 3.82 -14.10 -0.48
N ALA A 321 2.66 -14.74 -0.55
CA ALA A 321 1.40 -14.11 -0.18
C ALA A 321 1.32 -13.80 1.33
N LEU A 322 1.90 -14.65 2.19
CA LEU A 322 1.98 -14.37 3.62
C LEU A 322 2.88 -13.16 3.91
N ALA A 323 3.99 -12.97 3.19
CA ALA A 323 4.80 -11.78 3.33
C ALA A 323 4.04 -10.49 2.94
N GLY A 324 3.22 -10.55 1.88
CA GLY A 324 2.32 -9.46 1.53
C GLY A 324 1.21 -9.23 2.58
N ALA A 325 0.63 -10.32 3.10
CA ALA A 325 -0.37 -10.25 4.17
C ALA A 325 0.19 -9.62 5.45
N GLU A 326 1.45 -9.89 5.81
CA GLU A 326 2.11 -9.29 6.98
C GLU A 326 2.15 -7.76 6.86
N ARG A 327 2.54 -7.23 5.70
CA ARG A 327 2.56 -5.78 5.46
C ARG A 327 1.16 -5.17 5.49
N ILE A 328 0.19 -5.81 4.85
CA ILE A 328 -1.20 -5.35 4.84
C ILE A 328 -1.79 -5.35 6.26
N PHE A 329 -1.57 -6.41 7.03
CA PHE A 329 -2.07 -6.45 8.40
C PHE A 329 -1.32 -5.49 9.33
N ALA A 330 -0.04 -5.21 9.10
CA ALA A 330 0.68 -4.17 9.81
C ALA A 330 0.03 -2.79 9.59
N LEU A 331 -0.31 -2.44 8.33
CA LEU A 331 -1.06 -1.23 8.03
C LEU A 331 -2.43 -1.19 8.75
N LEU A 332 -3.16 -2.31 8.75
CA LEU A 332 -4.48 -2.38 9.40
C LEU A 332 -4.42 -2.30 10.94
N ASP A 333 -3.30 -2.74 11.52
CA ASP A 333 -3.07 -2.72 12.97
C ASP A 333 -2.46 -1.40 13.46
N GLU A 334 -1.96 -0.55 12.54
CA GLU A 334 -1.40 0.76 12.89
C GLU A 334 -2.42 1.58 13.68
N GLU A 335 -1.97 2.36 14.66
CA GLU A 335 -2.87 3.17 15.46
C GLU A 335 -3.43 4.35 14.64
N PRO A 336 -4.75 4.61 14.66
CA PRO A 336 -5.31 5.79 14.02
C PRO A 336 -4.84 7.06 14.73
N GLU A 337 -4.94 8.19 14.03
CA GLU A 337 -4.62 9.48 14.64
C GLU A 337 -5.48 9.71 15.89
N ALA A 338 -4.82 9.80 17.05
CA ALA A 338 -5.51 10.04 18.31
C ALA A 338 -6.04 11.47 18.37
N ASP A 339 -7.32 11.64 18.74
CA ASP A 339 -7.93 12.93 19.00
C ASP A 339 -8.68 12.91 20.33
N GLY A 340 -8.03 13.45 21.37
CA GLY A 340 -8.63 13.64 22.70
C GLY A 340 -9.35 14.99 22.86
N GLY A 341 -9.53 15.76 21.78
CA GLY A 341 -10.18 17.06 21.80
C GLY A 341 -11.68 16.97 22.07
N TYR A 342 -12.19 17.95 22.80
CA TYR A 342 -13.63 18.07 23.14
C TYR A 342 -14.19 19.47 22.85
N VAL A 343 -13.33 20.44 22.58
CA VAL A 343 -13.73 21.78 22.13
C VAL A 343 -14.05 21.73 20.64
N GLU A 344 -15.20 22.25 20.27
CA GLU A 344 -15.75 22.23 18.92
C GLU A 344 -15.79 23.62 18.29
N LEU A 345 -15.64 23.68 16.96
CA LEU A 345 -15.86 24.90 16.19
C LEU A 345 -17.32 24.95 15.73
N VAL A 346 -18.03 26.02 16.10
CA VAL A 346 -19.45 26.20 15.76
C VAL A 346 -19.71 27.52 15.08
N ASN A 347 -20.76 27.60 14.27
CA ASN A 347 -21.29 28.89 13.80
C ASN A 347 -21.89 29.66 14.99
N ALA A 348 -21.65 30.95 15.03
CA ALA A 348 -22.10 31.82 16.13
C ALA A 348 -22.79 33.07 15.65
N LYS A 349 -23.60 33.67 16.53
CA LYS A 349 -24.17 35.02 16.38
C LYS A 349 -23.76 35.83 17.60
N GLU A 350 -23.49 37.11 17.38
CA GLU A 350 -23.26 38.05 18.46
C GLU A 350 -24.60 38.70 18.81
N SER A 351 -25.04 38.60 20.05
CA SER A 351 -26.25 39.17 20.58
C SER A 351 -26.07 40.69 20.81
N GLU A 352 -27.14 41.46 20.99
CA GLU A 352 -27.07 42.91 21.21
C GLU A 352 -26.27 43.30 22.45
N ASP A 353 -26.16 42.41 23.42
CA ASP A 353 -25.36 42.58 24.66
C ASP A 353 -23.88 42.14 24.48
N GLY A 354 -23.46 41.76 23.27
CA GLY A 354 -22.10 41.30 22.98
C GLY A 354 -21.83 39.83 23.34
N THR A 355 -22.85 39.08 23.79
CA THR A 355 -22.70 37.65 24.12
C THR A 355 -22.69 36.81 22.85
N ILE A 356 -21.77 35.86 22.78
CA ILE A 356 -21.66 34.93 21.65
C ILE A 356 -22.53 33.71 21.92
N ILE A 357 -23.46 33.43 20.99
CA ILE A 357 -24.37 32.26 21.06
C ILE A 357 -24.21 31.38 19.82
N GLU A 358 -24.38 30.09 19.98
CA GLU A 358 -24.33 29.12 18.87
C GLU A 358 -25.49 29.36 17.88
N SER A 359 -25.19 29.29 16.57
CA SER A 359 -26.17 29.38 15.49
C SER A 359 -26.17 28.13 14.65
N LYS A 360 -27.35 27.65 14.25
CA LYS A 360 -27.49 26.57 13.28
C LYS A 360 -27.25 27.04 11.84
N GLU A 361 -27.39 28.32 11.59
CA GLU A 361 -27.18 28.90 10.27
C GLU A 361 -25.74 29.39 10.12
N ARG A 362 -25.23 29.38 8.89
CA ARG A 362 -23.93 29.94 8.58
C ARG A 362 -23.98 31.46 8.62
N THR A 363 -23.34 32.05 9.61
CA THR A 363 -23.39 33.50 9.88
C THR A 363 -22.12 34.24 9.43
N GLY A 364 -21.05 33.50 9.03
CA GLY A 364 -19.71 34.06 8.82
C GLY A 364 -18.96 34.32 10.11
N LEU A 365 -19.58 34.18 11.27
CA LEU A 365 -18.95 34.25 12.57
C LEU A 365 -18.76 32.84 13.13
N TRP A 366 -17.56 32.53 13.61
CA TRP A 366 -17.21 31.26 14.21
C TRP A 366 -16.81 31.42 15.67
N ALA A 367 -17.14 30.44 16.50
CA ALA A 367 -16.74 30.43 17.91
C ALA A 367 -16.34 29.02 18.35
N TRP A 368 -15.42 28.98 19.30
CA TRP A 368 -15.05 27.80 20.04
C TRP A 368 -16.11 27.53 21.11
N LYS A 369 -16.76 26.36 21.05
CA LYS A 369 -17.68 25.83 22.06
C LYS A 369 -16.87 24.98 23.02
N HIS A 370 -16.65 25.48 24.23
CA HIS A 370 -15.86 24.83 25.26
C HIS A 370 -16.77 24.38 26.40
N PHE A 371 -16.93 23.06 26.54
CA PHE A 371 -17.63 22.47 27.66
C PHE A 371 -16.66 22.25 28.83
N HIS A 372 -16.95 22.84 29.98
CA HIS A 372 -16.18 22.70 31.20
C HIS A 372 -16.72 21.52 32.02
N GLN A 373 -15.95 20.45 32.17
CA GLN A 373 -16.39 19.24 32.88
C GLN A 373 -16.54 19.44 34.39
N GLU A 374 -15.83 20.42 34.96
CA GLU A 374 -15.82 20.66 36.41
C GLU A 374 -17.11 21.28 36.92
N ASP A 375 -17.73 22.18 36.20
CA ASP A 375 -18.91 22.93 36.60
C ASP A 375 -20.13 22.73 35.65
N GLY A 376 -19.98 21.92 34.59
CA GLY A 376 -21.03 21.63 33.63
C GLY A 376 -21.41 22.82 32.72
N THR A 377 -20.64 23.92 32.77
CA THR A 377 -20.91 25.11 31.96
C THR A 377 -20.34 25.00 30.53
N THR A 378 -20.96 25.71 29.58
CA THR A 378 -20.44 25.84 28.22
C THR A 378 -20.11 27.29 27.95
N THR A 379 -18.88 27.56 27.55
CA THR A 379 -18.45 28.91 27.14
C THR A 379 -18.26 28.97 25.63
N TYR A 380 -18.60 30.11 25.06
CA TYR A 380 -18.37 30.39 23.63
C TYR A 380 -17.32 31.49 23.51
N ARG A 381 -16.25 31.21 22.73
CA ARG A 381 -15.17 32.15 22.49
C ARG A 381 -15.05 32.42 21.01
N LYS A 382 -15.07 33.69 20.60
CA LYS A 382 -14.95 34.10 19.20
C LYS A 382 -13.64 33.59 18.62
N LEU A 383 -13.71 32.98 17.44
CA LEU A 383 -12.54 32.57 16.68
C LEU A 383 -11.83 33.81 16.14
N GLN A 384 -10.60 34.04 16.55
CA GLN A 384 -9.80 35.22 16.20
C GLN A 384 -8.46 34.89 15.55
N GLY A 385 -7.96 33.68 15.77
CA GLY A 385 -6.68 33.24 15.22
C GLY A 385 -5.45 33.64 16.05
N LYS A 386 -5.61 33.86 17.35
CA LYS A 386 -4.48 34.10 18.28
C LYS A 386 -3.76 32.78 18.55
N VAL A 387 -2.43 32.72 18.31
CA VAL A 387 -1.61 31.54 18.56
C VAL A 387 -0.47 31.85 19.52
N ILE A 388 -0.31 31.01 20.54
CA ILE A 388 0.74 31.15 21.56
C ILE A 388 1.47 29.81 21.69
N PHE A 389 2.80 29.86 21.61
CA PHE A 389 3.70 28.80 22.06
C PHE A 389 4.31 29.22 23.38
N ASP A 390 4.29 28.34 24.34
CA ASP A 390 4.69 28.58 25.73
C ASP A 390 5.68 27.48 26.14
N HIS A 391 6.98 27.77 26.05
CA HIS A 391 8.11 26.87 26.34
C HIS A 391 7.99 25.51 25.65
N VAL A 392 7.87 25.50 24.30
CA VAL A 392 7.60 24.27 23.53
C VAL A 392 8.91 23.60 23.12
N ASP A 393 9.07 22.34 23.56
CA ASP A 393 10.07 21.41 23.06
C ASP A 393 9.43 20.36 22.15
N PHE A 394 10.10 20.03 21.03
CA PHE A 394 9.59 19.06 20.09
C PHE A 394 10.69 18.33 19.31
N GLY A 395 10.50 17.02 19.12
CA GLY A 395 11.25 16.15 18.21
C GLY A 395 10.35 15.14 17.49
N TYR A 396 10.64 14.84 16.23
CA TYR A 396 9.91 13.81 15.49
C TYR A 396 10.13 12.40 16.05
N ASN A 397 11.29 12.20 16.69
CA ASN A 397 11.68 10.98 17.41
C ASN A 397 12.17 11.36 18.81
N GLU A 398 12.09 10.41 19.73
CA GLU A 398 12.53 10.62 21.12
C GLU A 398 14.02 10.93 21.26
N ASP A 399 14.85 10.46 20.31
CA ASP A 399 16.31 10.61 20.34
C ASP A 399 16.81 11.99 19.89
N LYS A 400 15.97 12.79 19.22
CA LYS A 400 16.40 14.07 18.63
C LYS A 400 15.34 15.15 18.78
N ILE A 401 15.60 16.09 19.65
CA ILE A 401 14.80 17.31 19.77
C ILE A 401 15.18 18.25 18.62
N ILE A 402 14.18 18.83 17.97
CA ILE A 402 14.32 19.73 16.81
C ILE A 402 14.00 21.17 17.20
N LEU A 403 13.03 21.38 18.09
CA LEU A 403 12.68 22.70 18.61
C LEU A 403 12.96 22.71 20.10
N HIS A 404 13.60 23.78 20.54
CA HIS A 404 14.05 23.94 21.92
C HIS A 404 13.50 25.25 22.50
N ASP A 405 12.67 25.14 23.53
CA ASP A 405 12.18 26.27 24.32
C ASP A 405 11.57 27.38 23.44
N ILE A 406 10.63 26.98 22.56
CA ILE A 406 10.01 27.94 21.65
C ILE A 406 8.96 28.77 22.39
N GLU A 407 9.19 30.07 22.44
CA GLU A 407 8.23 31.08 22.88
C GLU A 407 7.79 31.96 21.72
N MET A 408 6.49 31.96 21.41
CA MET A 408 5.92 32.73 20.32
C MET A 408 4.52 33.26 20.67
N TYR A 409 4.26 34.50 20.29
CA TYR A 409 2.97 35.17 20.46
C TYR A 409 2.52 35.76 19.12
N ALA A 410 1.44 35.28 18.55
CA ALA A 410 0.79 35.80 17.36
C ALA A 410 -0.56 36.41 17.74
N GLN A 411 -0.72 37.72 17.55
CA GLN A 411 -1.99 38.40 17.79
C GLN A 411 -2.93 38.26 16.59
N PRO A 412 -4.26 38.37 16.80
CA PRO A 412 -5.24 38.36 15.72
C PRO A 412 -4.89 39.35 14.60
N GLY A 413 -4.87 38.88 13.35
CA GLY A 413 -4.55 39.71 12.18
C GLY A 413 -3.07 40.01 11.96
N GLN A 414 -2.17 39.55 12.81
CA GLN A 414 -0.72 39.78 12.72
C GLN A 414 -0.08 38.83 11.68
N LYS A 415 0.85 39.39 10.89
CA LYS A 415 1.68 38.64 9.96
C LYS A 415 3.04 38.34 10.58
N ILE A 416 3.35 37.06 10.76
CA ILE A 416 4.60 36.57 11.33
C ILE A 416 5.40 35.86 10.24
N ALA A 417 6.65 36.27 10.05
CA ALA A 417 7.59 35.65 9.13
C ALA A 417 8.61 34.80 9.89
N PHE A 418 8.78 33.54 9.50
CA PHE A 418 9.88 32.68 9.97
C PHE A 418 11.03 32.74 8.98
N VAL A 419 12.22 33.09 9.46
CA VAL A 419 13.46 33.22 8.69
C VAL A 419 14.55 32.36 9.34
N GLY A 420 15.42 31.75 8.55
CA GLY A 420 16.51 30.90 9.04
C GLY A 420 16.98 29.91 7.99
N ALA A 421 18.08 29.22 8.24
CA ALA A 421 18.63 28.21 7.36
C ALA A 421 17.66 27.03 7.15
N THR A 422 17.90 26.22 6.10
CA THR A 422 17.20 24.96 5.92
C THR A 422 17.49 24.04 7.11
N GLY A 423 16.44 23.44 7.68
CA GLY A 423 16.58 22.60 8.88
C GLY A 423 16.50 23.35 10.23
N ALA A 424 16.38 24.69 10.25
CA ALA A 424 16.27 25.48 11.49
C ALA A 424 14.96 25.28 12.28
N GLY A 425 14.00 24.49 11.77
CA GLY A 425 12.73 24.20 12.48
C GLY A 425 11.50 24.97 11.99
N LYS A 426 11.60 25.79 10.93
CA LYS A 426 10.47 26.61 10.42
C LYS A 426 9.23 25.79 10.07
N THR A 427 9.37 24.77 9.25
CA THR A 427 8.27 23.86 8.85
C THR A 427 7.76 23.05 10.04
N THR A 428 8.62 22.76 11.01
CA THR A 428 8.22 22.06 12.23
C THR A 428 7.24 22.90 13.06
N ILE A 429 7.46 24.21 13.19
CA ILE A 429 6.51 25.11 13.89
C ILE A 429 5.15 25.10 13.19
N THR A 430 5.10 25.18 11.86
CA THR A 430 3.83 25.15 11.12
C THR A 430 3.12 23.80 11.22
N ASN A 431 3.85 22.69 11.26
CA ASN A 431 3.29 21.37 11.51
C ASN A 431 2.66 21.25 12.91
N LEU A 432 3.24 21.90 13.92
CA LEU A 432 2.69 21.94 15.27
C LEU A 432 1.46 22.85 15.38
N ILE A 433 1.39 23.96 14.65
CA ILE A 433 0.17 24.81 14.58
C ILE A 433 -0.99 24.01 14.00
N ASN A 434 -0.77 23.18 12.96
CA ASN A 434 -1.78 22.29 12.38
C ASN A 434 -2.07 21.05 13.25
N ARG A 435 -1.31 20.85 14.33
CA ARG A 435 -1.37 19.68 15.19
C ARG A 435 -1.27 18.37 14.37
N PHE A 436 -0.36 18.34 13.37
CA PHE A 436 0.03 17.09 12.70
C PHE A 436 0.85 16.18 13.60
N TYR A 437 1.50 16.81 14.60
CA TYR A 437 2.25 16.17 15.66
C TYR A 437 1.86 16.78 17.00
N ASP A 438 1.83 15.97 18.04
CA ASP A 438 1.65 16.43 19.42
C ASP A 438 3.03 16.71 20.06
N ILE A 439 3.13 17.76 20.87
CA ILE A 439 4.39 18.21 21.53
C ILE A 439 4.75 17.32 22.70
N GLN A 440 6.05 17.22 23.01
CA GLN A 440 6.54 16.49 24.18
C GLN A 440 6.47 17.34 25.45
N ASP A 441 6.83 18.64 25.38
CA ASP A 441 6.79 19.55 26.52
C ASP A 441 6.30 20.94 26.12
N GLY A 442 5.87 21.74 27.08
CA GLY A 442 5.30 23.06 26.88
C GLY A 442 3.80 23.06 26.59
N LYS A 443 3.29 24.16 26.02
CA LYS A 443 1.87 24.34 25.66
C LYS A 443 1.71 25.16 24.39
N ILE A 444 0.84 24.71 23.51
CA ILE A 444 0.37 25.52 22.37
C ILE A 444 -1.09 25.89 22.65
N ARG A 445 -1.40 27.18 22.52
CA ARG A 445 -2.77 27.69 22.69
C ARG A 445 -3.26 28.36 21.41
N TYR A 446 -4.49 28.09 21.07
CA TYR A 446 -5.20 28.75 19.99
C TYR A 446 -6.43 29.47 20.57
N ASP A 447 -6.51 30.80 20.41
CA ASP A 447 -7.48 31.65 21.09
C ASP A 447 -7.52 31.41 22.63
N ASP A 448 -6.34 31.26 23.24
CA ASP A 448 -6.06 30.94 24.65
C ASP A 448 -6.58 29.55 25.11
N ILE A 449 -7.10 28.72 24.20
CA ILE A 449 -7.48 27.34 24.47
C ILE A 449 -6.30 26.45 24.12
N ASN A 450 -5.92 25.50 25.01
CA ASN A 450 -4.88 24.53 24.70
C ASN A 450 -5.32 23.69 23.49
N VAL A 451 -4.49 23.62 22.45
CA VAL A 451 -4.80 22.89 21.20
C VAL A 451 -5.12 21.41 21.43
N ASN A 452 -4.59 20.81 22.50
CA ASN A 452 -4.91 19.43 22.86
C ASN A 452 -6.37 19.23 23.31
N LYS A 453 -7.06 20.29 23.72
CA LYS A 453 -8.49 20.28 24.06
C LYS A 453 -9.38 20.49 22.83
N ILE A 454 -8.86 21.03 21.74
CA ILE A 454 -9.62 21.30 20.51
C ILE A 454 -9.62 20.03 19.64
N LYS A 455 -10.78 19.65 19.09
CA LYS A 455 -10.84 18.57 18.11
C LYS A 455 -9.94 18.88 16.91
N LYS A 456 -9.09 17.93 16.51
CA LYS A 456 -8.13 18.12 15.41
C LYS A 456 -8.81 18.56 14.12
N LYS A 457 -9.98 17.97 13.81
CA LYS A 457 -10.78 18.37 12.65
C LYS A 457 -11.18 19.85 12.70
N ASP A 458 -11.65 20.31 13.84
CA ASP A 458 -12.13 21.67 14.02
C ASP A 458 -10.99 22.69 14.05
N LEU A 459 -9.85 22.31 14.65
CA LEU A 459 -8.62 23.11 14.59
C LEU A 459 -8.17 23.31 13.12
N ARG A 460 -8.09 22.22 12.35
CA ARG A 460 -7.66 22.27 10.95
C ARG A 460 -8.65 23.01 10.04
N LEU A 461 -9.96 22.94 10.32
CA LEU A 461 -10.97 23.74 9.61
C LEU A 461 -10.82 25.24 9.86
N SER A 462 -10.25 25.67 10.99
CA SER A 462 -9.99 27.07 11.31
C SER A 462 -8.71 27.61 10.68
N LEU A 463 -7.88 26.76 10.07
CA LEU A 463 -6.59 27.09 9.48
C LEU A 463 -6.61 26.93 7.96
N GLY A 464 -6.14 27.92 7.24
CA GLY A 464 -5.87 27.79 5.80
C GLY A 464 -4.40 27.52 5.56
N VAL A 465 -4.09 26.57 4.69
CA VAL A 465 -2.71 26.18 4.39
C VAL A 465 -2.44 26.31 2.90
N VAL A 466 -1.35 27.00 2.55
CA VAL A 466 -0.80 27.04 1.19
C VAL A 466 0.61 26.51 1.26
N LEU A 467 0.81 25.29 0.78
CA LEU A 467 2.11 24.61 0.81
C LEU A 467 2.96 24.98 -0.41
N GLN A 468 4.28 24.81 -0.26
CA GLN A 468 5.26 24.96 -1.33
C GLN A 468 4.96 24.03 -2.49
N ASP A 469 4.80 22.72 -2.19
CA ASP A 469 4.41 21.70 -3.17
C ASP A 469 2.89 21.62 -3.23
N THR A 470 2.35 22.26 -4.26
CA THR A 470 0.90 22.31 -4.47
C THR A 470 0.42 21.03 -5.12
N HIS A 471 -0.36 20.24 -4.40
CA HIS A 471 -1.03 19.06 -4.95
C HIS A 471 -2.43 19.40 -5.47
N LEU A 472 -2.69 19.00 -6.73
CA LEU A 472 -3.99 19.12 -7.38
C LEU A 472 -4.57 17.73 -7.63
N PHE A 473 -5.84 17.57 -7.29
CA PHE A 473 -6.54 16.30 -7.48
C PHE A 473 -7.05 16.17 -8.92
N THR A 474 -7.18 14.93 -9.40
CA THR A 474 -7.86 14.66 -10.66
C THR A 474 -9.32 15.08 -10.56
N GLY A 475 -9.73 15.99 -11.43
CA GLY A 475 -11.06 16.63 -11.43
C GLY A 475 -11.00 17.97 -12.13
N THR A 476 -12.10 18.73 -12.13
CA THR A 476 -12.14 20.04 -12.77
C THR A 476 -11.33 21.07 -11.97
N VAL A 477 -11.00 22.19 -12.61
CA VAL A 477 -10.42 23.36 -11.94
C VAL A 477 -11.36 23.85 -10.82
N ALA A 478 -12.68 23.89 -11.09
CA ALA A 478 -13.68 24.26 -10.11
C ALA A 478 -13.66 23.31 -8.90
N ASP A 479 -13.58 21.98 -9.10
CA ASP A 479 -13.53 21.00 -8.01
C ASP A 479 -12.28 21.18 -7.15
N ASN A 480 -11.15 21.48 -7.77
CA ASN A 480 -9.91 21.74 -7.07
C ASN A 480 -9.97 22.99 -6.18
N ILE A 481 -10.69 24.04 -6.59
CA ILE A 481 -10.93 25.21 -5.75
C ILE A 481 -11.95 24.87 -4.66
N ARG A 482 -13.07 24.19 -5.01
CA ARG A 482 -14.12 23.74 -4.09
C ARG A 482 -13.63 22.81 -2.99
N TYR A 483 -12.44 22.21 -3.17
CA TYR A 483 -11.85 21.37 -2.13
C TYR A 483 -11.69 22.10 -0.79
N GLY A 484 -11.52 23.43 -0.79
CA GLY A 484 -11.49 24.26 0.42
C GLY A 484 -12.87 24.42 1.08
N LYS A 485 -13.99 24.27 0.30
CA LYS A 485 -15.36 24.38 0.75
C LYS A 485 -16.26 23.60 -0.22
N LEU A 486 -16.59 22.35 0.14
CA LEU A 486 -17.24 21.39 -0.77
C LEU A 486 -18.65 21.83 -1.23
N ASP A 487 -19.37 22.61 -0.43
CA ASP A 487 -20.69 23.16 -0.71
C ASP A 487 -20.67 24.54 -1.38
N ALA A 488 -19.50 25.01 -1.83
CA ALA A 488 -19.37 26.32 -2.46
C ALA A 488 -20.11 26.41 -3.80
N THR A 489 -20.79 27.54 -4.02
CA THR A 489 -21.43 27.85 -5.30
C THR A 489 -20.41 28.22 -6.38
N ASP A 490 -20.84 28.24 -7.64
CA ASP A 490 -19.95 28.63 -8.76
C ASP A 490 -19.52 30.10 -8.64
N GLU A 491 -20.39 30.98 -8.11
CA GLU A 491 -20.06 32.37 -7.87
C GLU A 491 -19.00 32.52 -6.79
N GLU A 492 -19.06 31.74 -5.71
CA GLU A 492 -18.04 31.70 -4.66
C GLU A 492 -16.69 31.19 -5.21
N VAL A 493 -16.69 30.16 -6.05
CA VAL A 493 -15.50 29.64 -6.74
C VAL A 493 -14.87 30.71 -7.62
N ILE A 494 -15.68 31.43 -8.41
CA ILE A 494 -15.21 32.53 -9.26
C ILE A 494 -14.66 33.69 -8.42
N ALA A 495 -15.31 34.03 -7.30
CA ALA A 495 -14.87 35.08 -6.40
C ALA A 495 -13.49 34.74 -5.77
N ALA A 496 -13.33 33.51 -5.29
CA ALA A 496 -12.04 33.02 -4.75
C ALA A 496 -10.93 33.01 -5.81
N ALA A 497 -11.23 32.58 -7.03
CA ALA A 497 -10.30 32.62 -8.15
C ALA A 497 -9.89 34.05 -8.54
N LYS A 498 -10.79 35.01 -8.46
CA LYS A 498 -10.48 36.43 -8.68
C LYS A 498 -9.59 36.98 -7.58
N LEU A 499 -9.87 36.67 -6.31
CA LEU A 499 -9.04 37.06 -5.17
C LEU A 499 -7.61 36.56 -5.34
N ALA A 500 -7.46 35.31 -5.74
CA ALA A 500 -6.16 34.66 -5.96
C ALA A 500 -5.46 35.04 -7.28
N ASN A 501 -6.00 35.93 -8.11
CA ASN A 501 -5.52 36.23 -9.47
C ASN A 501 -5.53 35.03 -10.43
N ALA A 502 -6.27 33.96 -10.12
CA ALA A 502 -6.38 32.75 -10.94
C ALA A 502 -7.35 32.89 -12.11
N HIS A 503 -8.42 33.69 -11.97
CA HIS A 503 -9.53 33.80 -12.92
C HIS A 503 -9.08 34.06 -14.36
N SER A 504 -8.09 34.93 -14.56
CA SER A 504 -7.65 35.35 -15.90
C SER A 504 -6.99 34.21 -16.69
N PHE A 505 -6.23 33.33 -16.04
CA PHE A 505 -5.66 32.17 -16.73
C PHE A 505 -6.68 31.05 -16.89
N ILE A 506 -7.55 30.82 -15.89
CA ILE A 506 -8.60 29.80 -15.96
C ILE A 506 -9.48 30.02 -17.18
N LYS A 507 -9.91 31.26 -17.45
CA LYS A 507 -10.69 31.60 -18.64
C LYS A 507 -10.01 31.28 -19.97
N ARG A 508 -8.69 31.17 -20.00
CA ARG A 508 -7.91 30.84 -21.21
C ARG A 508 -7.72 29.33 -21.39
N LEU A 509 -8.07 28.52 -20.39
CA LEU A 509 -8.09 27.07 -20.55
C LEU A 509 -9.22 26.64 -21.51
N PRO A 510 -9.09 25.52 -22.21
CA PRO A 510 -10.05 25.10 -23.23
C PRO A 510 -11.49 25.08 -22.77
N ASN A 511 -11.76 24.60 -21.54
CA ASN A 511 -13.09 24.52 -20.93
C ASN A 511 -13.22 25.44 -19.70
N GLY A 512 -12.34 26.42 -19.53
CA GLY A 512 -12.39 27.32 -18.38
C GLY A 512 -12.35 26.58 -17.04
N TYR A 513 -13.32 26.82 -16.18
CA TYR A 513 -13.45 26.17 -14.86
C TYR A 513 -13.74 24.66 -14.94
N ASP A 514 -14.34 24.18 -16.02
CA ASP A 514 -14.64 22.77 -16.27
C ASP A 514 -13.47 22.00 -16.90
N THR A 515 -12.33 22.65 -17.07
CA THR A 515 -11.11 21.97 -17.55
C THR A 515 -10.69 20.92 -16.55
N VAL A 516 -10.60 19.65 -17.02
CA VAL A 516 -10.19 18.51 -16.21
C VAL A 516 -8.68 18.50 -16.05
N LEU A 517 -8.20 18.47 -14.82
CA LEU A 517 -6.81 18.31 -14.45
C LEU A 517 -6.51 16.86 -14.15
N THR A 518 -5.35 16.38 -14.59
CA THR A 518 -4.84 15.03 -14.32
C THR A 518 -3.36 15.10 -13.93
N GLY A 519 -2.84 14.04 -13.28
CA GLY A 519 -1.40 13.95 -12.98
C GLY A 519 -0.88 15.15 -12.20
N ASP A 520 -1.54 15.52 -11.11
CA ASP A 520 -1.15 16.64 -10.25
C ASP A 520 -1.13 18.01 -10.98
N GLY A 521 -2.00 18.16 -11.99
CA GLY A 521 -2.05 19.38 -12.79
C GLY A 521 -0.79 19.58 -13.66
N ALA A 522 -0.21 18.49 -14.19
CA ALA A 522 1.01 18.54 -15.00
C ALA A 522 0.92 19.44 -16.25
N SER A 523 -0.31 19.73 -16.71
CA SER A 523 -0.57 20.67 -17.82
C SER A 523 -0.45 22.16 -17.41
N LEU A 524 -0.38 22.46 -16.11
CA LEU A 524 -0.29 23.81 -15.56
C LEU A 524 1.15 24.14 -15.16
N SER A 525 1.54 25.42 -15.30
CA SER A 525 2.81 25.89 -14.74
C SER A 525 2.76 25.85 -13.20
N GLN A 526 3.92 25.81 -12.55
CA GLN A 526 4.02 25.84 -11.08
C GLN A 526 3.29 27.05 -10.47
N GLY A 527 3.42 28.23 -11.06
CA GLY A 527 2.72 29.42 -10.59
C GLY A 527 1.20 29.32 -10.75
N GLN A 528 0.70 28.72 -11.85
CA GLN A 528 -0.73 28.49 -12.02
C GLN A 528 -1.29 27.51 -10.96
N ARG A 529 -0.55 26.44 -10.64
CA ARG A 529 -0.91 25.52 -9.55
C ARG A 529 -0.97 26.25 -8.21
N GLN A 530 0.01 27.12 -7.93
CA GLN A 530 0.04 27.91 -6.70
C GLN A 530 -1.14 28.91 -6.60
N LEU A 531 -1.53 29.57 -7.72
CA LEU A 531 -2.74 30.41 -7.75
C LEU A 531 -4.00 29.61 -7.43
N LEU A 532 -4.11 28.35 -7.86
CA LEU A 532 -5.24 27.47 -7.49
C LEU A 532 -5.19 27.09 -6.00
N ALA A 533 -4.01 26.84 -5.42
CA ALA A 533 -3.88 26.61 -3.97
C ALA A 533 -4.31 27.82 -3.14
N ILE A 534 -3.93 29.04 -3.59
CA ILE A 534 -4.38 30.29 -2.95
C ILE A 534 -5.91 30.42 -3.07
N ALA A 535 -6.50 30.11 -4.22
CA ALA A 535 -7.96 30.14 -4.41
C ALA A 535 -8.67 29.11 -3.50
N ARG A 536 -8.08 27.92 -3.32
CA ARG A 536 -8.56 26.87 -2.39
C ARG A 536 -8.55 27.36 -0.93
N ALA A 537 -7.49 28.05 -0.52
CA ALA A 537 -7.43 28.64 0.81
C ALA A 537 -8.39 29.84 0.96
N ALA A 538 -8.57 30.63 -0.10
CA ALA A 538 -9.46 31.79 -0.09
C ALA A 538 -10.93 31.42 0.06
N ILE A 539 -11.39 30.33 -0.59
CA ILE A 539 -12.79 29.89 -0.51
C ILE A 539 -13.15 29.30 0.87
N ALA A 540 -12.16 28.76 1.58
CA ALA A 540 -12.32 28.27 2.95
C ALA A 540 -12.54 29.41 3.96
N ASP A 541 -12.02 30.60 3.66
CA ASP A 541 -12.11 31.84 4.46
C ASP A 541 -11.71 31.67 5.93
N PRO A 542 -10.53 31.09 6.22
CA PRO A 542 -10.09 30.85 7.60
C PRO A 542 -9.54 32.13 8.24
N PRO A 543 -9.64 32.31 9.59
CA PRO A 543 -9.09 33.46 10.30
C PRO A 543 -7.57 33.41 10.44
N ALA A 544 -6.97 32.24 10.33
CA ALA A 544 -5.52 32.09 10.38
C ALA A 544 -4.99 31.31 9.16
N LEU A 545 -3.81 31.67 8.70
CA LEU A 545 -3.17 31.15 7.50
C LEU A 545 -1.75 30.68 7.79
N ILE A 546 -1.36 29.60 7.13
CA ILE A 546 0.00 29.10 7.07
C ILE A 546 0.42 29.10 5.60
N LEU A 547 1.44 29.87 5.28
CA LEU A 547 1.94 30.03 3.93
C LEU A 547 3.40 29.57 3.85
N ASP A 548 3.69 28.59 3.01
CA ASP A 548 5.06 28.17 2.71
C ASP A 548 5.46 28.71 1.33
N GLU A 549 6.34 29.71 1.33
CA GLU A 549 6.68 30.52 0.16
C GLU A 549 7.96 30.02 -0.51
N ALA A 550 7.86 29.02 -1.40
CA ALA A 550 8.97 28.68 -2.27
C ALA A 550 8.59 28.85 -3.75
N THR A 551 9.16 29.88 -4.35
CA THR A 551 8.85 30.31 -5.73
C THR A 551 10.05 30.32 -6.64
N SER A 552 11.07 29.51 -6.36
CA SER A 552 12.37 29.50 -7.05
C SER A 552 12.32 29.17 -8.56
N SER A 553 11.15 28.75 -9.09
CA SER A 553 11.01 28.27 -10.48
C SER A 553 9.83 28.88 -11.23
N ILE A 554 9.37 30.09 -10.81
CA ILE A 554 8.22 30.77 -11.42
C ILE A 554 8.71 31.99 -12.22
N ASP A 555 8.12 32.23 -13.39
CA ASP A 555 8.41 33.43 -14.17
C ASP A 555 7.97 34.71 -13.42
N THR A 556 8.68 35.80 -13.64
CA THR A 556 8.53 37.10 -12.92
C THR A 556 7.09 37.65 -12.98
N ARG A 557 6.36 37.41 -14.09
CA ARG A 557 5.00 37.92 -14.24
C ARG A 557 4.01 37.13 -13.37
N THR A 558 4.08 35.81 -13.43
CA THR A 558 3.23 34.92 -12.62
C THR A 558 3.59 35.04 -11.16
N GLU A 559 4.86 35.22 -10.84
CA GLU A 559 5.36 35.50 -9.50
C GLU A 559 4.66 36.71 -8.86
N ARG A 560 4.58 37.84 -9.60
CA ARG A 560 3.84 39.01 -9.12
C ARG A 560 2.38 38.72 -8.85
N LEU A 561 1.69 37.95 -9.73
CA LEU A 561 0.29 37.58 -9.54
C LEU A 561 0.09 36.69 -8.30
N VAL A 562 1.00 35.78 -8.03
CA VAL A 562 1.00 34.94 -6.83
C VAL A 562 1.16 35.79 -5.59
N GLN A 563 2.15 36.71 -5.58
CA GLN A 563 2.38 37.61 -4.46
C GLN A 563 1.16 38.51 -4.17
N GLU A 564 0.60 39.15 -5.20
CA GLU A 564 -0.62 39.96 -5.05
C GLU A 564 -1.82 39.13 -4.54
N GLY A 565 -1.95 37.86 -4.98
CA GLY A 565 -2.97 36.95 -4.50
C GLY A 565 -2.77 36.59 -3.03
N MET A 566 -1.54 36.31 -2.63
CA MET A 566 -1.17 36.05 -1.23
C MET A 566 -1.44 37.27 -0.35
N ASP A 567 -1.02 38.47 -0.77
CA ASP A 567 -1.20 39.70 0.01
C ASP A 567 -2.69 40.01 0.25
N ARG A 568 -3.55 39.75 -0.76
CA ARG A 568 -5.02 39.87 -0.59
C ARG A 568 -5.56 38.81 0.35
N LEU A 569 -5.06 37.57 0.25
CA LEU A 569 -5.49 36.45 1.12
C LEU A 569 -5.11 36.73 2.58
N MET A 570 -3.94 37.29 2.85
CA MET A 570 -3.42 37.58 4.19
C MET A 570 -4.17 38.72 4.90
N LYS A 571 -4.81 39.63 4.16
CA LYS A 571 -5.39 40.84 4.72
C LYS A 571 -6.43 40.55 5.79
N GLY A 572 -6.21 41.04 7.01
CA GLY A 572 -7.12 40.88 8.16
C GLY A 572 -7.06 39.51 8.83
N ARG A 573 -6.12 38.65 8.46
CA ARG A 573 -5.95 37.29 9.01
C ARG A 573 -4.60 37.13 9.71
N THR A 574 -4.59 36.37 10.78
CA THR A 574 -3.32 35.96 11.41
C THR A 574 -2.56 35.05 10.43
N THR A 575 -1.35 35.42 10.09
CA THR A 575 -0.62 34.71 9.04
C THR A 575 0.76 34.31 9.50
N PHE A 576 1.08 33.03 9.34
CA PHE A 576 2.41 32.46 9.54
C PHE A 576 3.03 32.19 8.18
N VAL A 577 4.16 32.84 7.88
CA VAL A 577 4.83 32.72 6.58
C VAL A 577 6.22 32.11 6.78
N ILE A 578 6.49 30.98 6.13
CA ILE A 578 7.85 30.50 5.93
C ILE A 578 8.40 31.28 4.74
N ALA A 579 9.16 32.34 5.05
CA ALA A 579 9.53 33.31 4.05
C ALA A 579 10.86 32.93 3.39
N HIS A 580 10.83 32.81 2.08
CA HIS A 580 11.99 32.67 1.21
C HIS A 580 12.27 33.94 0.40
N ARG A 581 11.45 35.01 0.56
CA ARG A 581 11.56 36.27 -0.15
C ARG A 581 11.75 37.44 0.80
N LEU A 582 12.67 38.34 0.42
CA LEU A 582 12.95 39.54 1.17
C LEU A 582 11.74 40.49 1.29
N SER A 583 10.90 40.57 0.23
CA SER A 583 9.70 41.42 0.23
C SER A 583 8.66 40.97 1.24
N THR A 584 8.42 39.68 1.34
CA THR A 584 7.44 39.10 2.28
C THR A 584 7.91 39.26 3.73
N VAL A 585 9.21 39.07 3.97
CA VAL A 585 9.84 39.29 5.27
C VAL A 585 9.71 40.74 5.71
N ARG A 586 10.09 41.67 4.83
CA ARG A 586 10.11 43.12 5.14
C ARG A 586 8.73 43.66 5.56
N ASN A 587 7.67 43.17 4.92
CA ASN A 587 6.29 43.62 5.16
C ASN A 587 5.58 42.83 6.25
N SER A 588 6.30 42.10 7.10
CA SER A 588 5.74 41.35 8.22
C SER A 588 5.72 42.17 9.49
N ASP A 589 4.66 42.03 10.31
CA ASP A 589 4.54 42.74 11.58
C ASP A 589 5.53 42.22 12.62
N CYS A 590 5.95 40.96 12.50
CA CYS A 590 6.96 40.34 13.34
C CYS A 590 7.77 39.34 12.53
N ILE A 591 9.07 39.43 12.63
CA ILE A 591 10.03 38.50 12.05
C ILE A 591 10.62 37.67 13.20
N MET A 592 10.65 36.37 13.05
CA MET A 592 11.27 35.43 13.98
C MET A 592 12.40 34.70 13.27
N VAL A 593 13.62 34.92 13.77
CA VAL A 593 14.82 34.28 13.23
C VAL A 593 15.07 32.99 14.00
N LEU A 594 15.09 31.86 13.27
CA LEU A 594 15.36 30.56 13.81
C LEU A 594 16.77 30.09 13.48
N GLU A 595 17.45 29.56 14.47
CA GLU A 595 18.75 28.90 14.34
C GLU A 595 18.78 27.70 15.32
N ASP A 596 19.17 26.54 14.83
CA ASP A 596 19.29 25.30 15.61
C ASP A 596 18.08 25.03 16.51
N GLY A 597 16.86 25.21 15.96
CA GLY A 597 15.62 24.95 16.67
C GLY A 597 15.24 25.97 17.75
N ARG A 598 15.88 27.14 17.80
CA ARG A 598 15.57 28.21 18.75
C ARG A 598 15.21 29.51 18.04
N ILE A 599 14.36 30.33 18.64
CA ILE A 599 14.12 31.69 18.18
C ILE A 599 15.21 32.57 18.80
N ILE A 600 16.18 33.03 17.99
CA ILE A 600 17.34 33.81 18.43
C ILE A 600 17.10 35.31 18.33
N GLU A 601 16.26 35.75 17.40
CA GLU A 601 15.89 37.16 17.24
C GLU A 601 14.42 37.31 16.93
N ARG A 602 13.81 38.37 17.43
CA ARG A 602 12.42 38.75 17.19
C ARG A 602 12.29 40.27 17.08
N GLY A 603 11.52 40.77 16.12
CA GLY A 603 11.25 42.20 15.93
C GLY A 603 10.68 42.50 14.56
N THR A 604 10.48 43.78 14.27
CA THR A 604 10.16 44.28 12.94
C THR A 604 11.42 44.31 12.06
N HIS A 605 11.23 44.52 10.75
CA HIS A 605 12.34 44.64 9.81
C HIS A 605 13.37 45.69 10.25
N ASP A 606 12.88 46.89 10.57
CA ASP A 606 13.77 48.05 10.91
C ASP A 606 14.51 47.78 12.23
N GLU A 607 13.82 47.27 13.26
CA GLU A 607 14.46 46.93 14.54
C GLU A 607 15.57 45.86 14.38
N LEU A 608 15.35 44.86 13.52
CA LEU A 608 16.33 43.79 13.33
C LEU A 608 17.50 44.21 12.41
N ILE A 609 17.28 45.14 11.49
CA ILE A 609 18.36 45.76 10.70
C ILE A 609 19.25 46.59 11.60
N ASP A 610 18.66 47.41 12.50
CA ASP A 610 19.40 48.26 13.44
C ASP A 610 20.23 47.45 14.44
N LYS A 611 19.73 46.24 14.84
CA LYS A 611 20.47 45.32 15.72
C LYS A 611 21.72 44.72 15.07
N GLN A 612 21.83 44.74 13.75
CA GLN A 612 22.93 44.14 12.97
C GLN A 612 23.25 42.67 13.32
N GLY A 613 22.26 41.93 13.79
CA GLY A 613 22.39 40.53 14.20
C GLY A 613 22.30 39.51 13.04
N LYS A 614 21.80 38.32 13.32
CA LYS A 614 21.66 37.23 12.35
C LYS A 614 20.70 37.58 11.21
N TYR A 615 19.60 38.29 11.51
CA TYR A 615 18.68 38.80 10.49
C TYR A 615 19.37 39.71 9.49
N TYR A 616 20.17 40.64 9.98
CA TYR A 616 20.94 41.57 9.12
C TYR A 616 21.87 40.80 8.17
N GLN A 617 22.58 39.78 8.70
CA GLN A 617 23.45 38.91 7.90
C GLN A 617 22.68 38.18 6.79
N LEU A 618 21.54 37.57 7.14
CA LEU A 618 20.68 36.87 6.18
C LEU A 618 20.09 37.80 5.12
N TYR A 619 19.72 39.01 5.52
CA TYR A 619 19.11 40.00 4.63
C TYR A 619 20.10 40.65 3.67
N THR A 620 21.31 41.02 4.15
CA THR A 620 22.32 41.71 3.36
C THR A 620 23.30 40.78 2.63
N GLY A 621 23.30 39.47 2.97
CA GLY A 621 24.29 38.51 2.47
C GLY A 621 25.72 38.78 2.99
N LYS A 622 25.91 39.72 3.94
CA LYS A 622 27.20 40.03 4.54
C LYS A 622 27.44 39.13 5.74
N ILE A 623 28.44 38.27 5.65
CA ILE A 623 28.96 37.54 6.82
C ILE A 623 29.74 38.57 7.64
N SER A 624 29.40 38.78 8.91
CA SER A 624 30.19 39.64 9.80
C SER A 624 31.57 39.00 9.99
N ASN A 625 32.62 39.76 9.73
CA ASN A 625 34.03 39.36 9.89
C ASN A 625 34.44 39.11 11.36
N ASP A 626 33.53 39.16 12.31
CA ASP A 626 33.82 39.06 13.74
C ASP A 626 33.95 37.63 14.31
N LEU A 627 33.94 36.59 13.46
CA LEU A 627 34.23 35.21 13.87
C LEU A 627 35.54 34.65 13.32
N ALA A 628 36.43 35.49 12.85
CA ALA A 628 37.81 35.13 12.48
C ALA A 628 38.80 35.70 13.52
N GLY A 629 38.63 35.29 14.79
CA GLY A 629 39.53 35.57 15.89
C GLY A 629 39.74 34.32 16.72
#